data_7e3308681289a861c599ed9e5b2cba59
#
_entry.id   7e3308681289a861c599ed9e5b2cba59
#
_cell.length_a   1.000
_cell.length_b   1.000
_cell.length_c   1.000
_cell.angle_alpha   90.00
_cell.angle_beta   90.00
_cell.angle_gamma   90.00
#
_symmetry.space_group_name_H-M   'P 1'
#
loop_
_entity.id
_entity.type
_entity.pdbx_description
1 polymer ?
#
loop_
_entity_poly.entity_id
_entity_poly.type
_entity_poly.pdbx_seq_one_letter_code
_entity_poly.pdbx_strand_id
1 'polypeptide(L)'
;MDARTWRQRYFLNDRWFKNRDDLETNADDATDPPLAFLCVGGEGPALTPDVVTTGGVHCALMCQMAKDRGALIVALEHRFYGASQPTGDLSLQSLRFLSSTQALADAAALITSINAQYGGAMRWVSFGGSYPGMVASWLRLKFPHLVHAAVASSAPVQAQLEMRGYDEVVGDALAEADVGGSPACVDNVVKAFAHVSDLLATPAGRSRLAASFHVCAIESEIPNVGPLQALANRAEFVSALTEVFPAQSNDPACGTPGCDIRAACDVMTGADGGADGGGGAGGGASTELERLARLSKMAFGGECVDVDHDSNVKHLASTELPTGWEDGAGDFERSWFWQTCTEFGFYQTCVDGSRCPFIVVPNAQTLDFNTEVCAKVFGNMSVAGVVDGAATRSNVRYGGWHPGSTRVLFPSGSVDPWR
;
A
#
# COMPACT_ATOMS: atom_id res chain seq x y z
N MET A 1 -13.73 28.83 8.41
CA MET A 1 -13.65 28.06 7.14
C MET A 1 -12.62 28.75 6.27
N ASP A 2 -11.73 27.99 5.63
CA ASP A 2 -10.79 28.53 4.65
C ASP A 2 -11.55 28.69 3.32
N ALA A 3 -11.57 29.90 2.77
CA ALA A 3 -12.28 30.21 1.53
C ALA A 3 -11.40 30.08 0.27
N ARG A 4 -10.13 29.67 0.43
CA ARG A 4 -9.24 29.45 -0.69
C ARG A 4 -9.69 28.26 -1.52
N THR A 5 -9.56 28.41 -2.84
CA THR A 5 -9.80 27.36 -3.82
C THR A 5 -8.48 26.83 -4.34
N TRP A 6 -8.45 25.60 -4.82
CA TRP A 6 -7.29 24.96 -5.42
C TRP A 6 -7.72 24.10 -6.60
N ARG A 7 -6.76 23.70 -7.43
CA ARG A 7 -7.02 22.86 -8.60
C ARG A 7 -6.75 21.42 -8.25
N GLN A 8 -7.73 20.54 -8.54
CA GLN A 8 -7.59 19.11 -8.39
C GLN A 8 -7.65 18.44 -9.75
N ARG A 9 -6.72 17.54 -10.02
CA ARG A 9 -6.64 16.82 -11.28
C ARG A 9 -7.68 15.72 -11.30
N TYR A 10 -8.36 15.58 -12.43
CA TYR A 10 -9.17 14.44 -12.74
C TYR A 10 -9.03 14.07 -14.22
N PHE A 11 -9.35 12.83 -14.55
CA PHE A 11 -9.41 12.34 -15.92
C PHE A 11 -10.83 11.90 -16.24
N LEU A 12 -11.22 12.04 -17.51
CA LEU A 12 -12.55 11.69 -17.99
C LEU A 12 -12.45 11.01 -19.35
N ASN A 13 -13.22 9.93 -19.54
CA ASN A 13 -13.35 9.23 -20.80
C ASN A 13 -14.83 8.93 -21.07
N ASP A 14 -15.39 9.58 -22.09
CA ASP A 14 -16.77 9.43 -22.54
C ASP A 14 -16.93 8.59 -23.81
N ARG A 15 -15.87 7.97 -24.27
CA ARG A 15 -15.83 7.19 -25.54
C ARG A 15 -16.96 6.16 -25.64
N TRP A 16 -17.35 5.56 -24.57
CA TRP A 16 -18.40 4.51 -24.53
C TRP A 16 -19.69 4.99 -23.87
N PHE A 17 -19.72 6.23 -23.41
CA PHE A 17 -20.84 6.78 -22.66
C PHE A 17 -22.11 6.84 -23.51
N LYS A 18 -23.18 6.28 -22.98
CA LYS A 18 -24.53 6.41 -23.51
C LYS A 18 -25.29 7.44 -22.68
N ASN A 19 -25.62 8.54 -23.31
CA ASN A 19 -26.41 9.58 -22.67
C ASN A 19 -27.90 9.16 -22.60
N ARG A 20 -28.75 10.02 -22.05
CA ARG A 20 -30.17 9.74 -21.87
C ARG A 20 -30.88 9.52 -23.21
N ASP A 21 -30.54 10.31 -24.25
CA ASP A 21 -31.15 10.21 -25.57
C ASP A 21 -30.83 8.86 -26.25
N ASP A 22 -29.60 8.34 -25.99
CA ASP A 22 -29.18 7.03 -26.50
C ASP A 22 -29.90 5.87 -25.81
N LEU A 23 -30.37 6.05 -24.55
CA LEU A 23 -31.06 5.03 -23.76
C LEU A 23 -32.56 4.98 -24.08
N GLU A 24 -33.17 6.09 -24.51
CA GLU A 24 -34.62 6.18 -24.83
C GLU A 24 -35.03 5.32 -26.03
N THR A 25 -34.08 4.79 -26.81
CA THR A 25 -34.37 3.90 -27.95
C THR A 25 -34.76 2.47 -27.54
N ASN A 26 -34.58 2.09 -26.26
CA ASN A 26 -34.97 0.80 -25.72
C ASN A 26 -36.00 1.01 -24.60
N ALA A 27 -37.22 0.57 -24.79
CA ALA A 27 -38.37 0.83 -23.89
C ALA A 27 -38.17 0.33 -22.44
N ASP A 28 -37.31 -0.62 -22.21
CA ASP A 28 -36.99 -1.15 -20.87
C ASP A 28 -35.96 -0.33 -20.09
N ASP A 29 -35.13 0.50 -20.77
CA ASP A 29 -34.06 1.31 -20.18
C ASP A 29 -34.39 2.81 -20.06
N ALA A 30 -35.50 3.25 -20.63
CA ALA A 30 -35.85 4.67 -20.78
C ALA A 30 -36.06 5.44 -19.46
N THR A 31 -36.18 4.75 -18.32
CA THR A 31 -36.41 5.37 -17.00
C THR A 31 -35.13 5.42 -16.14
N ASP A 32 -34.08 4.69 -16.52
CA ASP A 32 -32.86 4.61 -15.73
C ASP A 32 -31.90 5.79 -16.07
N PRO A 33 -31.30 6.44 -15.05
CA PRO A 33 -30.34 7.48 -15.30
C PRO A 33 -29.06 6.89 -15.92
N PRO A 34 -28.36 7.66 -16.79
CA PRO A 34 -27.10 7.23 -17.39
C PRO A 34 -26.08 6.75 -16.33
N LEU A 35 -25.25 5.80 -16.71
CA LEU A 35 -24.28 5.18 -15.80
C LEU A 35 -22.95 5.93 -15.82
N ALA A 36 -22.37 6.17 -14.66
CA ALA A 36 -21.06 6.75 -14.51
C ALA A 36 -20.23 5.97 -13.48
N PHE A 37 -18.95 5.77 -13.77
CA PHE A 37 -17.99 5.09 -12.92
C PHE A 37 -16.92 6.07 -12.45
N LEU A 38 -16.64 6.07 -11.16
CA LEU A 38 -15.61 6.87 -10.54
C LEU A 38 -14.49 5.97 -10.01
N CYS A 39 -13.31 6.05 -10.61
CA CYS A 39 -12.09 5.56 -10.01
C CYS A 39 -11.61 6.56 -8.96
N VAL A 40 -11.52 6.13 -7.71
CA VAL A 40 -11.03 6.96 -6.61
C VAL A 40 -9.53 6.82 -6.53
N GLY A 41 -8.79 7.93 -6.59
CA GLY A 41 -7.37 7.98 -6.29
C GLY A 41 -7.08 7.86 -4.79
N GLY A 42 -5.86 7.50 -4.45
CA GLY A 42 -5.42 7.34 -3.06
C GLY A 42 -3.93 7.60 -2.90
N GLU A 43 -3.31 6.86 -2.02
CA GLU A 43 -1.88 6.86 -1.77
C GLU A 43 -1.12 6.30 -2.97
N GLY A 44 -0.06 6.97 -3.36
CA GLY A 44 0.78 6.51 -4.46
C GLY A 44 1.12 7.58 -5.48
N PRO A 45 1.72 7.19 -6.61
CA PRO A 45 2.16 8.12 -7.64
C PRO A 45 0.98 8.85 -8.28
N ALA A 46 1.29 9.92 -9.00
CA ALA A 46 0.31 10.71 -9.71
C ALA A 46 -0.49 9.87 -10.71
N LEU A 47 -1.79 10.12 -10.78
CA LEU A 47 -2.64 9.48 -11.78
C LEU A 47 -2.22 9.91 -13.19
N THR A 48 -2.21 8.95 -14.11
CA THR A 48 -1.99 9.18 -15.54
C THR A 48 -3.29 8.94 -16.33
N PRO A 49 -3.36 9.38 -17.61
CA PRO A 49 -4.54 9.12 -18.45
C PRO A 49 -4.92 7.65 -18.59
N ASP A 50 -3.98 6.73 -18.33
CA ASP A 50 -4.22 5.29 -18.41
C ASP A 50 -5.31 4.83 -17.44
N VAL A 51 -5.50 5.54 -16.33
CA VAL A 51 -6.52 5.21 -15.34
C VAL A 51 -7.95 5.20 -15.91
N VAL A 52 -8.22 5.98 -16.97
CA VAL A 52 -9.53 6.02 -17.65
C VAL A 52 -9.54 5.27 -18.99
N THR A 53 -8.43 4.70 -19.42
CA THR A 53 -8.33 3.95 -20.70
C THR A 53 -8.13 2.46 -20.50
N THR A 54 -7.18 2.07 -19.68
CA THR A 54 -6.87 0.69 -19.32
C THR A 54 -7.24 0.37 -17.86
N GLY A 55 -7.48 1.39 -17.04
CA GLY A 55 -7.84 1.31 -15.63
C GLY A 55 -6.66 1.38 -14.68
N GLY A 56 -5.44 1.39 -15.19
CA GLY A 56 -4.24 1.37 -14.36
C GLY A 56 -4.25 0.19 -13.36
N VAL A 57 -3.54 0.34 -12.25
CA VAL A 57 -3.41 -0.73 -11.24
C VAL A 57 -4.71 -0.97 -10.47
N HIS A 58 -5.50 0.09 -10.18
CA HIS A 58 -6.61 -0.03 -9.23
C HIS A 58 -8.00 -0.13 -9.87
N CYS A 59 -8.15 0.21 -11.15
CA CYS A 59 -9.46 0.36 -11.79
C CYS A 59 -9.59 -0.37 -13.13
N ALA A 60 -8.75 -1.36 -13.43
CA ALA A 60 -8.74 -2.07 -14.72
C ALA A 60 -10.11 -2.68 -15.06
N LEU A 61 -10.75 -3.37 -14.11
CA LEU A 61 -12.07 -3.96 -14.30
C LEU A 61 -13.14 -2.89 -14.59
N MET A 62 -13.03 -1.71 -13.98
CA MET A 62 -13.95 -0.59 -14.22
C MET A 62 -13.99 -0.18 -15.69
N CYS A 63 -12.82 -0.06 -16.35
CA CYS A 63 -12.75 0.33 -17.75
C CYS A 63 -13.39 -0.72 -18.67
N GLN A 64 -13.19 -2.01 -18.39
CA GLN A 64 -13.85 -3.09 -19.13
C GLN A 64 -15.37 -3.03 -18.94
N MET A 65 -15.85 -2.91 -17.70
CA MET A 65 -17.27 -2.81 -17.39
C MET A 65 -17.91 -1.57 -18.02
N ALA A 66 -17.20 -0.44 -18.07
CA ALA A 66 -17.71 0.79 -18.67
C ALA A 66 -17.95 0.61 -20.18
N LYS A 67 -17.02 -0.05 -20.87
CA LYS A 67 -17.18 -0.39 -22.28
C LYS A 67 -18.43 -1.25 -22.52
N ASP A 68 -18.64 -2.28 -21.69
CA ASP A 68 -19.75 -3.22 -21.84
C ASP A 68 -21.09 -2.61 -21.49
N ARG A 69 -21.12 -1.62 -20.59
CA ARG A 69 -22.33 -1.00 -20.05
C ARG A 69 -22.65 0.38 -20.61
N GLY A 70 -21.77 0.98 -21.39
CA GLY A 70 -21.92 2.34 -21.90
C GLY A 70 -21.83 3.41 -20.80
N ALA A 71 -20.88 3.22 -19.86
CA ALA A 71 -20.70 4.14 -18.75
C ALA A 71 -19.69 5.25 -19.05
N LEU A 72 -19.93 6.45 -18.50
CA LEU A 72 -18.91 7.48 -18.37
C LEU A 72 -17.83 7.02 -17.39
N ILE A 73 -16.56 7.21 -17.73
CA ILE A 73 -15.45 6.92 -16.83
C ILE A 73 -14.85 8.24 -16.32
N VAL A 74 -14.74 8.37 -15.02
CA VAL A 74 -14.07 9.48 -14.35
C VAL A 74 -13.09 8.94 -13.34
N ALA A 75 -11.90 9.54 -13.25
CA ALA A 75 -10.92 9.24 -12.21
C ALA A 75 -10.52 10.54 -11.51
N LEU A 76 -10.57 10.54 -10.18
CA LEU A 76 -10.19 11.69 -9.35
C LEU A 76 -8.88 11.40 -8.64
N GLU A 77 -7.89 12.24 -8.85
CA GLU A 77 -6.65 12.18 -8.08
C GLU A 77 -6.88 12.70 -6.66
N HIS A 78 -6.29 12.01 -5.67
CA HIS A 78 -6.46 12.37 -4.27
C HIS A 78 -5.71 13.65 -3.91
N ARG A 79 -6.30 14.49 -3.05
CA ARG A 79 -5.60 15.65 -2.47
C ARG A 79 -4.28 15.26 -1.83
N PHE A 80 -3.24 16.06 -1.98
CA PHE A 80 -1.86 15.86 -1.51
C PHE A 80 -1.12 14.70 -2.20
N TYR A 81 -1.64 14.19 -3.30
CA TYR A 81 -0.96 13.21 -4.15
C TYR A 81 -0.91 13.74 -5.59
N GLY A 82 0.12 13.36 -6.33
CA GLY A 82 0.31 13.79 -7.70
C GLY A 82 0.24 15.32 -7.88
N ALA A 83 -0.42 15.77 -8.92
CA ALA A 83 -0.61 17.18 -9.21
C ALA A 83 -1.69 17.87 -8.37
N SER A 84 -2.38 17.11 -7.50
CA SER A 84 -3.50 17.61 -6.70
C SER A 84 -3.05 18.16 -5.34
N GLN A 85 -2.28 19.24 -5.37
CA GLN A 85 -1.70 19.89 -4.20
C GLN A 85 -2.52 21.10 -3.75
N PRO A 86 -3.27 21.01 -2.63
CA PRO A 86 -4.04 22.14 -2.10
C PRO A 86 -3.19 23.31 -1.60
N THR A 87 -1.94 23.02 -1.26
CA THR A 87 -0.97 23.94 -0.69
C THR A 87 0.38 23.77 -1.41
N GLY A 88 1.29 24.71 -1.20
CA GLY A 88 2.62 24.70 -1.84
C GLY A 88 3.67 23.90 -1.07
N ASP A 89 3.31 23.23 0.01
CA ASP A 89 4.22 22.46 0.86
C ASP A 89 3.49 21.33 1.61
N LEU A 90 4.26 20.47 2.28
CA LEU A 90 3.79 19.38 3.14
C LEU A 90 4.02 19.67 4.65
N SER A 91 3.99 20.96 5.04
CA SER A 91 4.05 21.34 6.46
C SER A 91 2.85 20.82 7.25
N LEU A 92 2.95 20.78 8.58
CA LEU A 92 1.82 20.40 9.44
C LEU A 92 0.62 21.33 9.23
N GLN A 93 0.87 22.60 8.91
CA GLN A 93 -0.19 23.56 8.62
C GLN A 93 -0.92 23.22 7.33
N SER A 94 -0.23 22.66 6.38
CA SER A 94 -0.78 22.19 5.10
C SER A 94 -1.45 20.83 5.26
N LEU A 95 -0.79 19.87 5.88
CA LEU A 95 -1.29 18.49 6.04
C LEU A 95 -2.56 18.38 6.89
N ARG A 96 -2.91 19.40 7.69
CA ARG A 96 -4.23 19.45 8.36
C ARG A 96 -5.40 19.39 7.38
N PHE A 97 -5.18 19.67 6.10
CA PHE A 97 -6.17 19.55 5.03
C PHE A 97 -6.12 18.19 4.32
N LEU A 98 -5.21 17.30 4.71
CA LEU A 98 -5.17 15.93 4.24
C LEU A 98 -5.94 15.04 5.22
N SER A 99 -7.12 14.64 4.80
CA SER A 99 -7.92 13.65 5.53
C SER A 99 -8.89 12.94 4.59
N SER A 100 -9.27 11.72 4.94
CA SER A 100 -10.27 10.93 4.23
C SER A 100 -11.61 11.67 4.12
N THR A 101 -12.01 12.39 5.16
CA THR A 101 -13.25 13.20 5.14
C THR A 101 -13.24 14.29 4.07
N GLN A 102 -12.11 14.95 3.89
CA GLN A 102 -11.97 15.98 2.87
C GLN A 102 -11.87 15.38 1.46
N ALA A 103 -11.19 14.25 1.31
CA ALA A 103 -11.15 13.51 0.04
C ALA A 103 -12.55 13.05 -0.41
N LEU A 104 -13.38 12.60 0.53
CA LEU A 104 -14.78 12.27 0.26
C LEU A 104 -15.58 13.49 -0.21
N ALA A 105 -15.37 14.66 0.39
CA ALA A 105 -16.02 15.90 -0.02
C ALA A 105 -15.59 16.34 -1.43
N ASP A 106 -14.31 16.18 -1.78
CA ASP A 106 -13.80 16.45 -3.13
C ASP A 106 -14.50 15.56 -4.17
N ALA A 107 -14.58 14.25 -3.90
CA ALA A 107 -15.25 13.31 -4.79
C ALA A 107 -16.75 13.66 -4.98
N ALA A 108 -17.44 14.03 -3.90
CA ALA A 108 -18.83 14.47 -3.96
C ALA A 108 -19.01 15.77 -4.77
N ALA A 109 -18.08 16.71 -4.63
CA ALA A 109 -18.07 17.96 -5.41
C ALA A 109 -17.83 17.68 -6.89
N LEU A 110 -16.88 16.81 -7.25
CA LEU A 110 -16.64 16.39 -8.63
C LEU A 110 -17.87 15.74 -9.25
N ILE A 111 -18.47 14.75 -8.56
CA ILE A 111 -19.72 14.09 -9.02
C ILE A 111 -20.81 15.12 -9.32
N THR A 112 -21.00 16.09 -8.44
CA THR A 112 -22.00 17.17 -8.61
C THR A 112 -21.68 18.02 -9.83
N SER A 113 -20.41 18.38 -10.03
CA SER A 113 -19.96 19.17 -11.19
C SER A 113 -20.16 18.41 -12.50
N ILE A 114 -19.79 17.13 -12.54
CA ILE A 114 -19.96 16.29 -13.76
C ILE A 114 -21.44 16.07 -14.05
N ASN A 115 -22.29 15.84 -13.05
CA ASN A 115 -23.73 15.76 -13.24
C ASN A 115 -24.29 17.03 -13.90
N ALA A 116 -23.85 18.21 -13.46
CA ALA A 116 -24.26 19.48 -14.07
C ALA A 116 -23.77 19.61 -15.52
N GLN A 117 -22.55 19.18 -15.81
CA GLN A 117 -21.96 19.21 -17.15
C GLN A 117 -22.70 18.30 -18.14
N TYR A 118 -23.18 17.15 -17.71
CA TYR A 118 -23.86 16.17 -18.54
C TYR A 118 -25.40 16.26 -18.46
N GLY A 119 -25.95 17.35 -17.94
CA GLY A 119 -27.37 17.69 -18.01
C GLY A 119 -28.25 17.00 -16.97
N GLY A 120 -27.70 16.38 -15.95
CA GLY A 120 -28.49 15.80 -14.86
C GLY A 120 -27.81 14.71 -14.06
N ALA A 121 -28.53 14.16 -13.11
CA ALA A 121 -28.04 13.10 -12.26
C ALA A 121 -27.75 11.82 -13.05
N MET A 122 -26.61 11.20 -12.75
CA MET A 122 -26.22 9.88 -13.27
C MET A 122 -26.23 8.85 -12.12
N ARG A 123 -26.25 7.57 -12.49
CA ARG A 123 -26.08 6.47 -11.55
C ARG A 123 -24.59 6.19 -11.36
N TRP A 124 -24.00 6.73 -10.30
CA TRP A 124 -22.59 6.60 -10.01
C TRP A 124 -22.25 5.30 -9.28
N VAL A 125 -21.20 4.62 -9.73
CA VAL A 125 -20.54 3.54 -9.01
C VAL A 125 -19.09 3.93 -8.76
N SER A 126 -18.66 3.90 -7.50
CA SER A 126 -17.26 4.18 -7.12
C SER A 126 -16.44 2.89 -7.10
N PHE A 127 -15.20 2.98 -7.56
CA PHE A 127 -14.23 1.89 -7.61
C PHE A 127 -12.94 2.32 -6.93
N GLY A 128 -12.31 1.41 -6.20
CA GLY A 128 -11.00 1.61 -5.61
C GLY A 128 -10.45 0.31 -5.04
N GLY A 129 -9.14 0.25 -4.89
CA GLY A 129 -8.42 -0.84 -4.22
C GLY A 129 -7.62 -0.28 -3.04
N SER A 130 -7.38 -1.08 -1.97
CA SER A 130 -6.64 -0.65 -0.80
C SER A 130 -7.30 0.56 -0.10
N TYR A 131 -6.58 1.61 0.27
CA TYR A 131 -7.16 2.84 0.81
C TYR A 131 -8.16 3.52 -0.15
N PRO A 132 -7.94 3.65 -1.47
CA PRO A 132 -8.99 4.04 -2.40
C PRO A 132 -10.25 3.18 -2.34
N GLY A 133 -10.14 1.89 -2.04
CA GLY A 133 -11.27 1.01 -1.78
C GLY A 133 -12.05 1.41 -0.53
N MET A 134 -11.35 1.76 0.56
CA MET A 134 -11.97 2.34 1.75
C MET A 134 -12.75 3.61 1.38
N VAL A 135 -12.11 4.55 0.67
CA VAL A 135 -12.74 5.82 0.24
C VAL A 135 -13.94 5.55 -0.66
N ALA A 136 -13.86 4.60 -1.61
CA ALA A 136 -14.98 4.23 -2.47
C ALA A 136 -16.19 3.73 -1.67
N SER A 137 -15.96 2.87 -0.67
CA SER A 137 -17.02 2.37 0.23
C SER A 137 -17.59 3.47 1.11
N TRP A 138 -16.75 4.32 1.67
CA TRP A 138 -17.16 5.45 2.51
C TRP A 138 -17.87 6.55 1.74
N LEU A 139 -17.56 6.71 0.46
CA LEU A 139 -18.27 7.63 -0.42
C LEU A 139 -19.74 7.17 -0.58
N ARG A 140 -19.96 5.87 -0.78
CA ARG A 140 -21.33 5.29 -0.78
C ARG A 140 -22.00 5.46 0.59
N LEU A 141 -21.27 5.29 1.69
CA LEU A 141 -21.81 5.43 3.04
C LEU A 141 -22.26 6.88 3.34
N LYS A 142 -21.41 7.87 2.99
CA LYS A 142 -21.61 9.28 3.39
C LYS A 142 -22.42 10.08 2.39
N PHE A 143 -22.41 9.69 1.12
CA PHE A 143 -23.12 10.38 0.03
C PHE A 143 -24.03 9.43 -0.76
N PRO A 144 -24.97 8.72 -0.07
CA PRO A 144 -25.83 7.72 -0.70
C PRO A 144 -26.78 8.32 -1.75
N HIS A 145 -27.00 9.62 -1.73
CA HIS A 145 -27.80 10.36 -2.71
C HIS A 145 -27.03 10.67 -4.01
N LEU A 146 -25.70 10.61 -3.98
CA LEU A 146 -24.82 10.81 -5.15
C LEU A 146 -24.32 9.48 -5.70
N VAL A 147 -23.88 8.55 -4.83
CA VAL A 147 -23.25 7.30 -5.22
C VAL A 147 -24.19 6.14 -4.99
N HIS A 148 -24.54 5.43 -6.08
CA HIS A 148 -25.47 4.32 -6.07
C HIS A 148 -24.91 3.03 -5.48
N ALA A 149 -23.66 2.71 -5.83
CA ALA A 149 -22.96 1.51 -5.39
C ALA A 149 -21.44 1.74 -5.32
N ALA A 150 -20.73 0.82 -4.70
CA ALA A 150 -19.26 0.84 -4.65
C ALA A 150 -18.67 -0.56 -4.84
N VAL A 151 -17.47 -0.60 -5.43
CA VAL A 151 -16.58 -1.76 -5.48
C VAL A 151 -15.30 -1.38 -4.75
N ALA A 152 -15.08 -2.00 -3.60
CA ALA A 152 -14.02 -1.71 -2.65
C ALA A 152 -13.10 -2.93 -2.54
N SER A 153 -12.16 -3.07 -3.48
CA SER A 153 -11.26 -4.23 -3.54
C SER A 153 -10.19 -4.13 -2.46
N SER A 154 -9.92 -5.24 -1.77
CA SER A 154 -8.84 -5.32 -0.77
C SER A 154 -8.82 -4.11 0.17
N ALA A 155 -9.99 -3.72 0.65
CA ALA A 155 -10.19 -2.47 1.38
C ALA A 155 -10.18 -2.70 2.90
N PRO A 156 -9.14 -2.27 3.63
CA PRO A 156 -9.03 -2.46 5.07
C PRO A 156 -9.91 -1.47 5.84
N VAL A 157 -11.23 -1.61 5.72
CA VAL A 157 -12.22 -0.65 6.28
C VAL A 157 -12.20 -0.56 7.81
N GLN A 158 -11.64 -1.56 8.48
CA GLN A 158 -11.37 -1.53 9.91
C GLN A 158 -9.98 -0.95 10.15
N ALA A 159 -9.90 0.32 10.51
CA ALA A 159 -8.65 0.90 10.93
C ALA A 159 -8.12 0.19 12.19
N GLN A 160 -6.87 -0.22 12.16
CA GLN A 160 -6.18 -0.92 13.25
C GLN A 160 -4.82 -0.30 13.46
N LEU A 161 -4.49 0.03 14.70
CA LEU A 161 -3.18 0.56 14.98
C LEU A 161 -2.11 -0.51 14.73
N GLU A 162 -2.30 -1.70 15.26
CA GLU A 162 -1.39 -2.83 15.13
C GLU A 162 -2.02 -3.94 14.26
N MET A 163 -1.42 -4.21 13.10
CA MET A 163 -1.88 -5.22 12.14
C MET A 163 -1.06 -6.51 12.21
N ARG A 164 -1.16 -7.23 13.32
CA ARG A 164 -0.49 -8.54 13.49
C ARG A 164 -0.90 -9.56 12.44
N GLY A 165 -2.16 -9.52 12.02
CA GLY A 165 -2.71 -10.47 11.06
C GLY A 165 -2.14 -10.33 9.65
N TYR A 166 -1.51 -9.20 9.30
CA TYR A 166 -0.97 -8.97 7.97
C TYR A 166 0.09 -10.03 7.59
N ASP A 167 1.16 -10.10 8.37
CA ASP A 167 2.26 -11.03 8.11
C ASP A 167 1.89 -12.49 8.43
N GLU A 168 0.88 -12.72 9.26
CA GLU A 168 0.32 -14.07 9.43
C GLU A 168 -0.33 -14.57 8.14
N VAL A 169 -1.08 -13.71 7.44
CA VAL A 169 -1.69 -14.05 6.13
C VAL A 169 -0.61 -14.25 5.07
N VAL A 170 0.46 -13.45 5.07
CA VAL A 170 1.61 -13.68 4.17
C VAL A 170 2.23 -15.05 4.43
N GLY A 171 2.42 -15.43 5.69
CA GLY A 171 2.91 -16.77 6.07
C GLY A 171 1.98 -17.89 5.60
N ASP A 172 0.67 -17.75 5.82
CA ASP A 172 -0.34 -18.71 5.34
C ASP A 172 -0.29 -18.83 3.80
N ALA A 173 -0.10 -17.71 3.08
CA ALA A 173 0.02 -17.69 1.62
C ALA A 173 1.28 -18.41 1.12
N LEU A 174 2.40 -18.25 1.80
CA LEU A 174 3.66 -18.97 1.48
C LEU A 174 3.54 -20.49 1.72
N ALA A 175 2.58 -20.94 2.52
CA ALA A 175 2.28 -22.36 2.72
C ALA A 175 1.25 -22.91 1.73
N GLU A 176 0.50 -22.04 1.03
CA GLU A 176 -0.66 -22.41 0.23
C GLU A 176 -0.27 -22.96 -1.15
N ALA A 177 -0.59 -24.23 -1.41
CA ALA A 177 -0.20 -24.94 -2.65
C ALA A 177 -0.87 -24.35 -3.90
N ASP A 178 -2.12 -23.91 -3.79
CA ASP A 178 -2.89 -23.41 -4.94
C ASP A 178 -2.27 -22.14 -5.57
N VAL A 179 -1.51 -21.38 -4.78
CA VAL A 179 -0.78 -20.19 -5.26
C VAL A 179 0.71 -20.43 -5.48
N GLY A 180 1.16 -21.69 -5.34
CA GLY A 180 2.56 -22.06 -5.58
C GLY A 180 3.42 -22.10 -4.31
N GLY A 181 2.83 -21.88 -3.14
CA GLY A 181 3.46 -22.07 -1.84
C GLY A 181 3.63 -23.54 -1.44
N SER A 182 4.26 -23.75 -0.30
CA SER A 182 4.36 -25.09 0.31
C SER A 182 4.75 -24.99 1.79
N PRO A 183 4.44 -26.01 2.63
CA PRO A 183 4.95 -26.06 4.00
C PRO A 183 6.49 -25.95 4.08
N ALA A 184 7.20 -26.54 3.12
CA ALA A 184 8.67 -26.46 3.06
C ALA A 184 9.16 -25.02 2.77
N CYS A 185 8.40 -24.26 2.00
CA CYS A 185 8.70 -22.85 1.73
C CYS A 185 8.65 -22.04 3.03
N VAL A 186 7.53 -22.04 3.73
CA VAL A 186 7.37 -21.28 4.97
C VAL A 186 8.33 -21.74 6.07
N ASP A 187 8.57 -23.06 6.19
CA ASP A 187 9.55 -23.58 7.14
C ASP A 187 10.96 -23.07 6.89
N ASN A 188 11.37 -22.95 5.61
CA ASN A 188 12.67 -22.41 5.25
C ASN A 188 12.75 -20.89 5.45
N VAL A 189 11.66 -20.16 5.24
CA VAL A 189 11.56 -18.73 5.60
C VAL A 189 11.76 -18.56 7.11
N VAL A 190 11.03 -19.27 7.94
CA VAL A 190 11.17 -19.22 9.41
C VAL A 190 12.61 -19.51 9.86
N LYS A 191 13.24 -20.55 9.29
CA LYS A 191 14.64 -20.90 9.61
C LYS A 191 15.60 -19.79 9.16
N ALA A 192 15.40 -19.22 7.98
CA ALA A 192 16.25 -18.13 7.48
C ALA A 192 16.18 -16.91 8.41
N PHE A 193 14.99 -16.52 8.82
CA PHE A 193 14.79 -15.41 9.76
C PHE A 193 15.36 -15.72 11.16
N ALA A 194 15.26 -16.95 11.64
CA ALA A 194 15.93 -17.38 12.87
C ALA A 194 17.46 -17.20 12.78
N HIS A 195 18.08 -17.59 11.66
CA HIS A 195 19.51 -17.36 11.43
C HIS A 195 19.85 -15.85 11.36
N VAL A 196 18.98 -15.01 10.75
CA VAL A 196 19.14 -13.55 10.78
C VAL A 196 19.15 -13.05 12.23
N SER A 197 18.21 -13.51 13.05
CA SER A 197 18.13 -13.16 14.47
C SER A 197 19.40 -13.48 15.23
N ASP A 198 19.89 -14.72 15.11
CA ASP A 198 21.12 -15.17 15.75
C ASP A 198 22.33 -14.32 15.36
N LEU A 199 22.46 -13.99 14.07
CA LEU A 199 23.55 -13.18 13.58
C LEU A 199 23.44 -11.70 14.00
N LEU A 200 22.26 -11.15 14.08
CA LEU A 200 22.04 -9.77 14.57
C LEU A 200 22.46 -9.59 16.02
N ALA A 201 22.49 -10.67 16.82
CA ALA A 201 22.89 -10.61 18.22
C ALA A 201 24.38 -10.23 18.42
N THR A 202 25.24 -10.48 17.44
CA THR A 202 26.70 -10.27 17.59
C THR A 202 27.25 -9.26 16.57
N PRO A 203 28.31 -8.48 16.91
CA PRO A 203 28.96 -7.58 15.95
C PRO A 203 29.46 -8.29 14.70
N ALA A 204 30.09 -9.45 14.84
CA ALA A 204 30.60 -10.25 13.73
C ALA A 204 29.46 -10.76 12.83
N GLY A 205 28.36 -11.19 13.44
CA GLY A 205 27.15 -11.62 12.70
C GLY A 205 26.53 -10.48 11.91
N ARG A 206 26.42 -9.28 12.51
CA ARG A 206 25.94 -8.08 11.79
C ARG A 206 26.80 -7.72 10.58
N SER A 207 28.11 -7.79 10.71
CA SER A 207 29.01 -7.56 9.58
C SER A 207 28.84 -8.63 8.49
N ARG A 208 28.61 -9.89 8.88
CA ARG A 208 28.31 -10.97 7.93
C ARG A 208 26.99 -10.72 7.20
N LEU A 209 25.93 -10.34 7.92
CA LEU A 209 24.64 -10.03 7.30
C LEU A 209 24.76 -8.85 6.31
N ALA A 210 25.41 -7.76 6.73
CA ALA A 210 25.62 -6.60 5.85
C ALA A 210 26.32 -6.99 4.54
N ALA A 211 27.31 -7.87 4.60
CA ALA A 211 28.00 -8.37 3.42
C ALA A 211 27.13 -9.33 2.58
N SER A 212 26.42 -10.26 3.22
CA SER A 212 25.63 -11.29 2.54
C SER A 212 24.42 -10.71 1.81
N PHE A 213 23.80 -9.67 2.39
CA PHE A 213 22.60 -9.02 1.85
C PHE A 213 22.91 -7.73 1.08
N HIS A 214 24.18 -7.41 0.86
CA HIS A 214 24.59 -6.18 0.18
C HIS A 214 23.92 -4.94 0.79
N VAL A 215 24.02 -4.79 2.12
CA VAL A 215 23.47 -3.61 2.82
C VAL A 215 24.28 -2.37 2.44
N CYS A 216 23.62 -1.26 2.17
CA CYS A 216 24.25 0.01 1.81
C CYS A 216 25.20 0.48 2.92
N ALA A 217 26.29 1.08 2.53
CA ALA A 217 27.18 1.75 3.47
C ALA A 217 26.48 3.02 4.00
N ILE A 218 26.48 3.19 5.31
CA ILE A 218 25.97 4.39 5.95
C ILE A 218 27.16 5.31 6.24
N GLU A 219 27.06 6.56 5.83
CA GLU A 219 28.03 7.58 6.22
C GLU A 219 27.89 7.87 7.73
N SER A 220 28.76 7.31 8.53
CA SER A 220 28.81 7.53 9.97
C SER A 220 29.98 8.42 10.34
N GLU A 221 29.75 9.42 11.20
CA GLU A 221 30.83 10.23 11.79
C GLU A 221 31.77 9.40 12.69
N ILE A 222 31.35 8.19 13.08
CA ILE A 222 32.13 7.27 13.88
C ILE A 222 32.82 6.27 12.94
N PRO A 223 34.17 6.30 12.79
CA PRO A 223 34.89 5.36 11.95
C PRO A 223 34.62 3.89 12.35
N ASN A 224 34.45 3.02 11.36
CA ASN A 224 34.22 1.56 11.52
C ASN A 224 32.91 1.14 12.22
N VAL A 225 31.88 1.99 12.27
CA VAL A 225 30.55 1.57 12.66
C VAL A 225 29.82 0.99 11.45
N GLY A 226 29.50 -0.29 11.51
CA GLY A 226 28.76 -0.96 10.43
C GLY A 226 27.27 -0.54 10.41
N PRO A 227 26.60 -0.67 9.26
CA PRO A 227 25.23 -0.19 9.05
C PRO A 227 24.21 -0.82 10.02
N LEU A 228 24.40 -2.04 10.48
CA LEU A 228 23.50 -2.76 11.39
C LEU A 228 23.86 -2.61 12.88
N GLN A 229 24.63 -1.60 13.27
CA GLN A 229 24.96 -1.39 14.69
C GLN A 229 23.80 -0.76 15.46
N ALA A 230 23.12 0.22 14.89
CA ALA A 230 21.93 0.83 15.51
C ALA A 230 20.74 -0.15 15.50
N LEU A 231 19.92 -0.13 16.57
CA LEU A 231 18.73 -0.97 16.66
C LEU A 231 17.71 -0.58 15.57
N ALA A 232 17.54 0.72 15.32
CA ALA A 232 16.65 1.23 14.30
C ALA A 232 17.02 0.74 12.89
N ASN A 233 18.31 0.73 12.55
CA ASN A 233 18.78 0.20 11.27
C ASN A 233 18.57 -1.31 11.13
N ARG A 234 18.58 -2.05 12.25
CA ARG A 234 18.22 -3.49 12.23
C ARG A 234 16.73 -3.68 11.96
N ALA A 235 15.89 -2.78 12.49
CA ALA A 235 14.46 -2.82 12.22
C ALA A 235 14.19 -2.54 10.73
N GLU A 236 14.81 -1.52 10.14
CA GLU A 236 14.73 -1.24 8.71
C GLU A 236 15.20 -2.44 7.87
N PHE A 237 16.33 -3.06 8.25
CA PHE A 237 16.84 -4.25 7.57
C PHE A 237 15.85 -5.41 7.60
N VAL A 238 15.21 -5.67 8.75
CA VAL A 238 14.22 -6.75 8.87
C VAL A 238 12.97 -6.41 8.06
N SER A 239 12.49 -5.17 8.09
CA SER A 239 11.37 -4.72 7.25
C SER A 239 11.66 -4.92 5.77
N ALA A 240 12.83 -4.50 5.30
CA ALA A 240 13.25 -4.72 3.92
C ALA A 240 13.27 -6.20 3.54
N LEU A 241 13.66 -7.09 4.45
CA LEU A 241 13.64 -8.54 4.19
C LEU A 241 12.22 -9.12 4.16
N THR A 242 11.23 -8.54 4.83
CA THR A 242 9.85 -8.99 4.72
C THR A 242 9.22 -8.58 3.39
N GLU A 243 9.59 -7.42 2.86
CA GLU A 243 9.09 -6.87 1.62
C GLU A 243 9.53 -7.64 0.36
N VAL A 244 10.53 -8.54 0.47
CA VAL A 244 10.95 -9.36 -0.67
C VAL A 244 9.94 -10.46 -1.03
N PHE A 245 8.96 -10.71 -0.16
CA PHE A 245 7.91 -11.69 -0.40
C PHE A 245 6.64 -11.03 -0.94
N PRO A 246 5.91 -11.67 -1.87
CA PRO A 246 4.62 -11.18 -2.33
C PRO A 246 3.64 -11.08 -1.15
N ALA A 247 3.18 -9.86 -0.84
CA ALA A 247 2.30 -9.62 0.29
C ALA A 247 0.87 -9.29 -0.13
N GLN A 248 0.68 -8.25 -0.95
CA GLN A 248 -0.66 -7.75 -1.27
C GLN A 248 -1.32 -8.45 -2.46
N SER A 249 -0.52 -9.03 -3.34
CA SER A 249 -1.04 -9.71 -4.52
C SER A 249 -0.09 -10.84 -4.93
N ASN A 250 -0.66 -11.87 -5.52
CA ASN A 250 0.09 -12.91 -6.20
C ASN A 250 -0.20 -12.82 -7.70
N ASP A 251 0.82 -12.47 -8.50
CA ASP A 251 0.73 -12.42 -9.96
C ASP A 251 1.66 -13.45 -10.60
N PRO A 252 1.16 -14.67 -10.89
CA PRO A 252 1.97 -15.71 -11.54
C PRO A 252 2.50 -15.31 -12.92
N ALA A 253 1.90 -14.31 -13.57
CA ALA A 253 2.37 -13.84 -14.88
C ALA A 253 3.61 -12.96 -14.76
N CYS A 254 3.90 -12.42 -13.59
CA CYS A 254 5.12 -11.62 -13.39
C CYS A 254 6.39 -12.49 -13.31
N GLY A 255 6.29 -13.71 -12.79
CA GLY A 255 7.37 -14.70 -12.75
C GLY A 255 8.61 -14.30 -11.96
N THR A 256 8.53 -13.26 -11.11
CA THR A 256 9.62 -12.81 -10.26
C THR A 256 9.26 -12.95 -8.78
N PRO A 257 10.23 -13.20 -7.89
CA PRO A 257 9.96 -13.46 -6.47
C PRO A 257 9.16 -12.36 -5.74
N GLY A 258 9.31 -11.10 -6.15
CA GLY A 258 8.63 -9.98 -5.49
C GLY A 258 7.12 -9.89 -5.74
N CYS A 259 6.60 -10.62 -6.74
CA CYS A 259 5.18 -10.58 -7.13
C CYS A 259 4.55 -11.96 -7.37
N ASP A 260 5.33 -13.04 -7.32
CA ASP A 260 4.88 -14.42 -7.53
C ASP A 260 5.35 -15.30 -6.35
N ILE A 261 4.39 -15.83 -5.59
CA ILE A 261 4.64 -16.71 -4.45
C ILE A 261 5.40 -17.96 -4.88
N ARG A 262 5.06 -18.54 -6.05
CA ARG A 262 5.76 -19.70 -6.59
C ARG A 262 7.24 -19.39 -6.82
N ALA A 263 7.54 -18.27 -7.48
CA ALA A 263 8.91 -17.88 -7.74
C ALA A 263 9.71 -17.64 -6.45
N ALA A 264 9.11 -17.00 -5.46
CA ALA A 264 9.73 -16.82 -4.14
C ALA A 264 9.97 -18.16 -3.42
N CYS A 265 9.00 -19.06 -3.44
CA CYS A 265 9.10 -20.38 -2.83
C CYS A 265 10.08 -21.31 -3.55
N ASP A 266 10.18 -21.24 -4.88
CA ASP A 266 11.19 -21.99 -5.64
C ASP A 266 12.61 -21.60 -5.22
N VAL A 267 12.86 -20.29 -5.01
CA VAL A 267 14.13 -19.82 -4.46
C VAL A 267 14.34 -20.34 -3.03
N MET A 268 13.35 -20.19 -2.14
CA MET A 268 13.48 -20.58 -0.74
C MET A 268 13.60 -22.10 -0.53
N THR A 269 13.10 -22.91 -1.46
CA THR A 269 13.25 -24.38 -1.44
C THR A 269 14.41 -24.89 -2.26
N GLY A 270 15.03 -24.05 -3.12
CA GLY A 270 16.07 -24.44 -4.06
C GLY A 270 15.56 -25.17 -5.31
N ALA A 271 14.24 -25.10 -5.56
CA ALA A 271 13.61 -25.75 -6.71
C ALA A 271 13.88 -24.99 -8.03
N ASP A 272 14.27 -23.73 -7.96
CA ASP A 272 14.56 -22.88 -9.13
C ASP A 272 15.83 -23.29 -9.90
N GLY A 273 16.58 -24.28 -9.41
CA GLY A 273 17.82 -24.75 -10.03
C GLY A 273 18.95 -23.73 -10.05
N GLY A 274 18.78 -22.64 -9.31
CA GLY A 274 19.79 -21.61 -9.19
C GLY A 274 21.10 -22.20 -8.73
N ALA A 275 22.13 -22.17 -9.59
CA ALA A 275 23.46 -22.59 -9.26
C ALA A 275 23.90 -21.76 -8.07
N ASP A 276 24.09 -22.44 -6.93
CA ASP A 276 24.73 -21.86 -5.76
C ASP A 276 26.04 -21.21 -6.21
N GLY A 277 26.06 -19.87 -6.26
CA GLY A 277 27.21 -19.08 -6.70
C GLY A 277 28.36 -19.15 -5.68
N GLY A 278 28.87 -20.32 -5.49
CA GLY A 278 29.97 -20.65 -4.61
C GLY A 278 30.58 -21.97 -4.98
N GLY A 279 31.19 -22.06 -6.17
CA GLY A 279 32.05 -23.17 -6.56
C GLY A 279 33.31 -23.27 -5.69
N GLY A 280 33.14 -23.61 -4.43
CA GLY A 280 34.13 -24.28 -3.60
C GLY A 280 33.86 -25.76 -3.69
N ALA A 281 34.91 -26.57 -3.97
CA ALA A 281 34.86 -28.02 -4.13
C ALA A 281 34.32 -28.76 -2.88
N GLY A 282 33.02 -28.72 -2.68
CA GLY A 282 32.31 -29.39 -1.62
C GLY A 282 30.81 -29.09 -1.81
N GLY A 283 30.17 -29.84 -2.70
CA GLY A 283 28.75 -29.66 -3.06
C GLY A 283 27.78 -29.87 -1.88
N GLY A 284 27.67 -28.87 -1.03
CA GLY A 284 26.62 -28.76 -0.01
C GLY A 284 25.46 -27.94 -0.59
N ALA A 285 24.21 -28.33 -0.26
CA ALA A 285 23.04 -27.54 -0.57
C ALA A 285 23.13 -26.17 0.10
N SER A 286 22.72 -25.10 -0.58
CA SER A 286 22.67 -23.75 -0.02
C SER A 286 21.80 -23.70 1.24
N THR A 287 22.25 -22.94 2.22
CA THR A 287 21.51 -22.73 3.47
C THR A 287 20.30 -21.84 3.21
N GLU A 288 19.31 -21.91 4.09
CA GLU A 288 18.11 -21.07 4.05
C GLU A 288 18.48 -19.56 4.06
N LEU A 289 19.52 -19.19 4.81
CA LEU A 289 20.03 -17.81 4.84
C LEU A 289 20.59 -17.36 3.48
N GLU A 290 21.34 -18.23 2.80
CA GLU A 290 21.90 -17.93 1.47
C GLU A 290 20.79 -17.80 0.42
N ARG A 291 19.75 -18.60 0.53
CA ARG A 291 18.56 -18.50 -0.33
C ARG A 291 17.81 -17.20 -0.08
N LEU A 292 17.61 -16.80 1.18
CA LEU A 292 17.00 -15.50 1.51
C LEU A 292 17.85 -14.33 0.99
N ALA A 293 19.18 -14.40 1.10
CA ALA A 293 20.05 -13.36 0.57
C ALA A 293 19.97 -13.27 -0.98
N ARG A 294 19.85 -14.43 -1.64
CA ARG A 294 19.62 -14.47 -3.09
C ARG A 294 18.27 -13.90 -3.48
N LEU A 295 17.21 -14.24 -2.75
CA LEU A 295 15.87 -13.71 -2.93
C LEU A 295 15.88 -12.17 -2.79
N SER A 296 16.50 -11.65 -1.74
CA SER A 296 16.69 -10.23 -1.51
C SER A 296 17.41 -9.54 -2.67
N LYS A 297 18.51 -10.11 -3.14
CA LYS A 297 19.23 -9.58 -4.30
C LYS A 297 18.38 -9.54 -5.58
N MET A 298 17.52 -10.54 -5.79
CA MET A 298 16.61 -10.57 -6.93
C MET A 298 15.52 -9.51 -6.80
N ALA A 299 14.92 -9.36 -5.62
CA ALA A 299 13.86 -8.40 -5.35
C ALA A 299 14.35 -6.94 -5.48
N PHE A 300 15.55 -6.64 -5.00
CA PHE A 300 16.16 -5.32 -5.11
C PHE A 300 16.95 -5.09 -6.41
N GLY A 301 16.84 -5.99 -7.40
CA GLY A 301 17.52 -5.83 -8.69
C GLY A 301 19.05 -5.76 -8.61
N GLY A 302 19.65 -6.21 -7.51
CA GLY A 302 21.08 -6.16 -7.26
C GLY A 302 21.56 -4.84 -6.62
N GLU A 303 20.68 -3.86 -6.42
CA GLU A 303 20.97 -2.66 -5.64
C GLU A 303 21.27 -3.03 -4.17
N CYS A 304 21.91 -2.14 -3.44
CA CYS A 304 22.13 -2.35 -2.02
C CYS A 304 20.84 -2.09 -1.22
N VAL A 305 20.69 -2.83 -0.11
CA VAL A 305 19.55 -2.67 0.80
C VAL A 305 19.80 -1.45 1.69
N ASP A 306 18.97 -0.41 1.52
CA ASP A 306 19.02 0.76 2.39
C ASP A 306 18.41 0.43 3.76
N VAL A 307 19.13 0.82 4.81
CA VAL A 307 18.76 0.60 6.21
C VAL A 307 19.03 1.84 7.06
N ASP A 308 19.30 3.00 6.45
CA ASP A 308 19.60 4.24 7.16
C ASP A 308 18.31 4.87 7.72
N HIS A 309 17.92 4.42 8.91
CA HIS A 309 16.75 4.94 9.61
C HIS A 309 16.73 6.47 9.77
N ASP A 310 17.89 7.07 10.09
CA ASP A 310 17.95 8.51 10.30
C ASP A 310 17.76 9.28 8.99
N SER A 311 18.28 8.75 7.88
CA SER A 311 18.04 9.27 6.53
C SER A 311 16.55 9.13 6.14
N ASN A 312 15.95 7.97 6.39
CA ASN A 312 14.53 7.73 6.12
C ASN A 312 13.62 8.67 6.93
N VAL A 313 13.88 8.83 8.22
CA VAL A 313 13.15 9.79 9.06
C VAL A 313 13.33 11.23 8.55
N LYS A 314 14.54 11.62 8.16
CA LYS A 314 14.80 12.94 7.59
C LYS A 314 14.07 13.15 6.27
N HIS A 315 14.03 12.14 5.41
CA HIS A 315 13.27 12.16 4.16
C HIS A 315 11.76 12.36 4.44
N LEU A 316 11.17 11.55 5.29
CA LEU A 316 9.77 11.69 5.74
C LEU A 316 9.49 13.03 6.44
N ALA A 317 10.48 13.63 7.09
CA ALA A 317 10.34 14.92 7.75
C ALA A 317 10.42 16.12 6.77
N SER A 318 10.83 15.91 5.53
CA SER A 318 10.88 16.98 4.51
C SER A 318 9.48 17.55 4.26
N THR A 319 9.37 18.87 4.29
CA THR A 319 8.12 19.58 4.03
C THR A 319 8.01 20.11 2.60
N GLU A 320 9.01 19.87 1.79
CA GLU A 320 9.04 20.27 0.39
C GLU A 320 8.20 19.31 -0.46
N LEU A 321 7.60 19.82 -1.53
CA LEU A 321 6.98 18.94 -2.51
C LEU A 321 8.08 18.14 -3.25
N PRO A 322 7.89 16.84 -3.45
CA PRO A 322 8.88 16.00 -4.13
C PRO A 322 9.17 16.50 -5.55
N THR A 323 10.40 16.39 -6.01
CA THR A 323 10.77 16.74 -7.39
C THR A 323 9.98 15.87 -8.38
N GLY A 324 9.41 16.48 -9.42
CA GLY A 324 8.59 15.75 -10.42
C GLY A 324 7.18 15.41 -9.97
N TRP A 325 6.70 15.99 -8.88
CA TRP A 325 5.33 15.78 -8.41
C TRP A 325 4.25 16.05 -9.48
N GLU A 326 4.51 17.01 -10.38
CA GLU A 326 3.60 17.36 -11.48
C GLU A 326 3.44 16.23 -12.50
N ASP A 327 4.52 15.51 -12.77
CA ASP A 327 4.59 14.45 -13.80
C ASP A 327 4.40 13.03 -13.25
N GLY A 328 4.20 12.90 -11.93
CA GLY A 328 3.97 11.60 -11.31
C GLY A 328 5.21 10.87 -10.82
N ALA A 329 6.38 11.47 -10.96
CA ALA A 329 7.63 10.88 -10.46
C ALA A 329 7.92 11.22 -8.99
N GLY A 330 7.08 12.04 -8.37
CA GLY A 330 7.28 12.46 -6.98
C GLY A 330 6.89 11.38 -5.98
N ASP A 331 7.69 11.27 -4.93
CA ASP A 331 7.42 10.46 -3.77
C ASP A 331 6.46 11.20 -2.82
N PHE A 332 5.39 10.52 -2.41
CA PHE A 332 4.37 11.07 -1.50
C PHE A 332 4.29 10.30 -0.18
N GLU A 333 5.34 9.63 0.21
CA GLU A 333 5.41 8.83 1.43
C GLU A 333 5.05 9.64 2.67
N ARG A 334 5.50 10.90 2.77
CA ARG A 334 5.13 11.79 3.87
C ARG A 334 3.61 11.99 3.98
N SER A 335 2.89 12.13 2.87
CA SER A 335 1.43 12.28 2.87
C SER A 335 0.73 11.03 3.37
N TRP A 336 1.14 9.86 2.91
CA TRP A 336 0.61 8.59 3.40
C TRP A 336 0.96 8.36 4.87
N PHE A 337 2.22 8.61 5.25
CA PHE A 337 2.66 8.48 6.63
C PHE A 337 1.89 9.42 7.59
N TRP A 338 1.52 10.64 7.12
CA TRP A 338 0.59 11.50 7.86
C TRP A 338 -0.76 10.82 8.09
N GLN A 339 -1.34 10.18 7.08
CA GLN A 339 -2.64 9.52 7.20
C GLN A 339 -2.57 8.29 8.11
N THR A 340 -1.50 7.51 8.07
CA THR A 340 -1.32 6.40 9.02
C THR A 340 -1.23 6.90 10.46
N CYS A 341 -0.44 7.94 10.73
CA CYS A 341 -0.31 8.53 12.05
C CYS A 341 -1.60 9.19 12.57
N THR A 342 -2.47 9.73 11.71
CA THR A 342 -3.60 10.58 12.12
C THR A 342 -4.97 9.96 11.93
N GLU A 343 -5.11 8.94 11.06
CA GLU A 343 -6.41 8.36 10.73
C GLU A 343 -6.47 6.82 10.89
N PHE A 344 -5.42 6.05 10.50
CA PHE A 344 -5.62 4.62 10.25
C PHE A 344 -4.76 3.67 11.07
N GLY A 345 -3.50 4.02 11.35
CA GLY A 345 -2.49 3.08 11.83
C GLY A 345 -1.97 2.18 10.69
N PHE A 346 -2.37 0.91 10.69
CA PHE A 346 -1.97 -0.13 9.74
C PHE A 346 -0.51 -0.54 9.84
N TYR A 347 0.08 -0.40 11.04
CA TYR A 347 1.45 -0.84 11.28
C TYR A 347 1.53 -2.36 11.34
N GLN A 348 2.19 -2.97 10.36
CA GLN A 348 2.45 -4.40 10.33
C GLN A 348 3.48 -4.73 11.42
N THR A 349 3.17 -5.72 12.25
CA THR A 349 4.00 -6.12 13.37
C THR A 349 4.13 -7.63 13.46
N CYS A 350 5.36 -8.07 13.68
CA CYS A 350 5.69 -9.46 13.98
C CYS A 350 6.05 -9.57 15.45
N VAL A 351 5.17 -10.11 16.26
CA VAL A 351 5.36 -10.20 17.71
C VAL A 351 5.38 -11.65 18.20
N ASP A 352 6.03 -11.87 19.33
CA ASP A 352 6.07 -13.19 19.98
C ASP A 352 4.67 -13.79 20.17
N GLY A 353 4.52 -15.05 19.80
CA GLY A 353 3.25 -15.78 19.87
C GLY A 353 2.29 -15.53 18.71
N SER A 354 2.65 -14.69 17.73
CA SER A 354 1.96 -14.63 16.44
C SER A 354 2.41 -15.77 15.52
N ARG A 355 1.64 -16.01 14.42
CA ARG A 355 2.04 -16.93 13.35
C ARG A 355 2.89 -16.26 12.26
N CYS A 356 3.36 -15.05 12.49
CA CYS A 356 4.23 -14.35 11.57
C CYS A 356 5.50 -15.17 11.29
N PRO A 357 5.85 -15.46 10.04
CA PRO A 357 7.05 -16.25 9.72
C PRO A 357 8.35 -15.45 9.83
N PHE A 358 8.25 -14.15 10.03
CA PHE A 358 9.35 -13.20 10.02
C PHE A 358 9.81 -12.76 11.41
N ILE A 359 9.46 -13.49 12.47
CA ILE A 359 9.85 -13.15 13.84
C ILE A 359 11.36 -13.22 13.97
N VAL A 360 12.00 -12.06 14.18
CA VAL A 360 13.46 -12.02 14.20
C VAL A 360 14.02 -11.42 15.46
N VAL A 361 13.68 -10.25 15.87
CA VAL A 361 14.41 -9.59 16.96
C VAL A 361 13.40 -9.04 17.94
N PRO A 362 13.58 -9.28 19.23
CA PRO A 362 12.88 -8.49 20.22
C PRO A 362 13.03 -7.00 19.87
N ASN A 363 11.91 -6.33 19.60
CA ASN A 363 11.79 -4.89 19.29
C ASN A 363 12.17 -4.42 17.88
N ALA A 364 12.32 -5.27 16.87
CA ALA A 364 12.60 -4.81 15.50
C ALA A 364 11.35 -4.39 14.72
N GLN A 365 10.23 -5.12 14.88
CA GLN A 365 8.97 -4.83 14.18
C GLN A 365 7.85 -4.64 15.20
N THR A 366 8.04 -3.70 16.11
CA THR A 366 7.07 -3.42 17.17
C THR A 366 6.22 -2.20 16.85
N LEU A 367 5.06 -2.16 17.46
CA LEU A 367 4.19 -0.97 17.39
C LEU A 367 4.91 0.28 17.90
N ASP A 368 5.68 0.15 18.99
CA ASP A 368 6.40 1.29 19.57
C ASP A 368 7.43 1.87 18.59
N PHE A 369 8.16 1.03 17.87
CA PHE A 369 9.08 1.47 16.83
C PHE A 369 8.37 2.29 15.75
N ASN A 370 7.29 1.77 15.18
CA ASN A 370 6.52 2.44 14.13
C ASN A 370 5.90 3.75 14.61
N THR A 371 5.33 3.78 15.82
CA THR A 371 4.66 4.98 16.34
C THR A 371 5.64 6.06 16.80
N GLU A 372 6.87 5.69 17.22
CA GLU A 372 7.92 6.64 17.53
C GLU A 372 8.34 7.47 16.30
N VAL A 373 8.32 6.87 15.11
CA VAL A 373 8.61 7.57 13.86
C VAL A 373 7.60 8.69 13.60
N CYS A 374 6.30 8.50 13.92
CA CYS A 374 5.31 9.57 13.84
C CYS A 374 5.72 10.81 14.66
N ALA A 375 6.22 10.60 15.87
CA ALA A 375 6.67 11.69 16.73
C ALA A 375 7.95 12.36 16.21
N LYS A 376 8.87 11.60 15.66
CA LYS A 376 10.11 12.11 15.05
C LYS A 376 9.83 12.95 13.80
N VAL A 377 8.94 12.49 12.94
CA VAL A 377 8.62 13.13 11.65
C VAL A 377 7.71 14.35 11.81
N PHE A 378 6.70 14.28 12.69
CA PHE A 378 5.69 15.32 12.83
C PHE A 378 5.78 16.14 14.14
N GLY A 379 6.87 15.95 14.92
CA GLY A 379 7.04 16.64 16.19
C GLY A 379 6.07 16.14 17.25
N ASN A 380 5.90 16.89 18.33
CA ASN A 380 5.13 16.52 19.53
C ASN A 380 3.64 16.12 19.33
N MET A 381 3.32 15.45 18.25
CA MET A 381 2.10 14.66 18.15
C MET A 381 2.26 13.54 19.17
N SER A 382 1.70 13.74 20.37
CA SER A 382 1.82 12.73 21.42
C SER A 382 1.28 11.42 20.87
N VAL A 383 2.16 10.43 20.74
CA VAL A 383 1.85 9.09 20.24
C VAL A 383 0.59 8.56 20.91
N ALA A 384 0.45 8.71 22.22
CA ALA A 384 -0.70 8.25 23.00
C ALA A 384 -2.04 8.99 22.69
N GLY A 385 -2.02 10.23 22.21
CA GLY A 385 -3.27 11.01 22.01
C GLY A 385 -3.77 11.06 20.57
N VAL A 386 -2.85 11.05 19.61
CA VAL A 386 -3.20 11.17 18.19
C VAL A 386 -3.23 9.82 17.53
N VAL A 387 -2.15 9.03 17.64
CA VAL A 387 -2.02 7.75 16.98
C VAL A 387 -2.99 6.72 17.56
N ASP A 388 -3.00 6.54 18.89
CA ASP A 388 -3.90 5.56 19.55
C ASP A 388 -5.39 5.87 19.33
N GLY A 389 -5.76 7.15 19.26
CA GLY A 389 -7.13 7.57 18.98
C GLY A 389 -7.49 7.60 17.51
N ALA A 390 -6.54 7.55 16.59
CA ALA A 390 -6.75 7.71 15.15
C ALA A 390 -7.65 6.61 14.59
N ALA A 391 -7.25 5.36 14.74
CA ALA A 391 -8.01 4.20 14.30
C ALA A 391 -9.43 4.15 14.92
N THR A 392 -9.55 4.42 16.22
CA THR A 392 -10.85 4.49 16.91
C THR A 392 -11.75 5.56 16.30
N ARG A 393 -11.22 6.76 16.06
CA ARG A 393 -11.99 7.86 15.43
C ARG A 393 -12.46 7.49 14.02
N SER A 394 -11.61 6.85 13.22
CA SER A 394 -11.96 6.39 11.88
C SER A 394 -13.04 5.31 11.92
N ASN A 395 -12.93 4.33 12.80
CA ASN A 395 -13.92 3.27 12.95
C ASN A 395 -15.27 3.81 13.45
N VAL A 396 -15.28 4.73 14.40
CA VAL A 396 -16.52 5.40 14.84
C VAL A 396 -17.15 6.20 13.69
N ARG A 397 -16.34 6.86 12.87
CA ARG A 397 -16.82 7.67 11.75
C ARG A 397 -17.40 6.83 10.62
N TYR A 398 -16.77 5.71 10.28
CA TYR A 398 -17.07 4.93 9.07
C TYR A 398 -17.70 3.56 9.33
N GLY A 399 -17.72 3.11 10.59
CA GLY A 399 -18.38 1.87 10.99
C GLY A 399 -17.45 0.66 11.07
N GLY A 400 -16.18 0.78 10.71
CA GLY A 400 -15.20 -0.33 10.74
C GLY A 400 -15.70 -1.57 9.98
N TRP A 401 -15.69 -2.75 10.62
CA TRP A 401 -16.21 -4.00 10.05
C TRP A 401 -17.71 -3.96 9.67
N HIS A 402 -18.47 -3.01 10.21
CA HIS A 402 -19.91 -2.89 10.01
C HIS A 402 -20.29 -1.49 9.52
N PRO A 403 -19.89 -1.10 8.29
CA PRO A 403 -20.05 0.28 7.81
C PRO A 403 -21.52 0.71 7.63
N GLY A 404 -22.49 -0.19 7.81
CA GLY A 404 -23.91 0.14 7.72
C GLY A 404 -24.40 0.59 6.33
N SER A 405 -23.54 0.55 5.32
CA SER A 405 -23.88 0.87 3.94
C SER A 405 -24.42 -0.35 3.19
N THR A 406 -25.22 -0.10 2.17
CA THR A 406 -25.73 -1.13 1.25
C THR A 406 -25.15 -0.91 -0.14
N ARG A 407 -25.19 -1.93 -1.01
CA ARG A 407 -24.69 -1.87 -2.39
C ARG A 407 -23.18 -1.61 -2.45
N VAL A 408 -22.44 -2.21 -1.53
CA VAL A 408 -20.98 -2.23 -1.55
C VAL A 408 -20.52 -3.66 -1.72
N LEU A 409 -19.66 -3.89 -2.69
CA LEU A 409 -18.97 -5.16 -2.91
C LEU A 409 -17.54 -5.02 -2.38
N PHE A 410 -17.10 -5.95 -1.54
CA PHE A 410 -15.74 -6.04 -0.99
C PHE A 410 -15.05 -7.31 -1.53
N PRO A 411 -14.51 -7.29 -2.74
CA PRO A 411 -13.71 -8.42 -3.22
C PRO A 411 -12.32 -8.39 -2.58
N SER A 412 -11.88 -9.55 -2.10
CA SER A 412 -10.52 -9.76 -1.61
C SER A 412 -10.02 -11.11 -2.08
N GLY A 413 -8.74 -11.22 -2.40
CA GLY A 413 -8.09 -12.48 -2.73
C GLY A 413 -7.94 -13.37 -1.49
N SER A 414 -7.78 -14.69 -1.71
CA SER A 414 -7.56 -15.65 -0.62
C SER A 414 -6.23 -15.44 0.11
N VAL A 415 -5.25 -14.87 -0.56
CA VAL A 415 -3.91 -14.56 -0.02
C VAL A 415 -3.70 -13.08 0.28
N ASP A 416 -4.77 -12.27 0.19
CA ASP A 416 -4.72 -10.84 0.44
C ASP A 416 -4.68 -10.54 1.95
N PRO A 417 -3.62 -9.93 2.49
CA PRO A 417 -3.51 -9.63 3.91
C PRO A 417 -4.39 -8.45 4.36
N TRP A 418 -4.95 -7.70 3.44
CA TRP A 418 -5.90 -6.61 3.70
C TRP A 418 -7.37 -7.07 3.78
N ARG A 419 -7.64 -8.40 3.66
CA ARG A 419 -8.98 -9.00 3.72
C ARG A 419 -9.66 -8.91 5.08
#